data_e9ba1c2d6af3b3f15c90f849a52d4256
#
_entry.id   e9ba1c2d6af3b3f15c90f849a52d4256
#
_cell.length_a   1.000
_cell.length_b   1.000
_cell.length_c   1.000
_cell.angle_alpha   90.00
_cell.angle_beta   90.00
_cell.angle_gamma   90.00
#
_symmetry.space_group_name_H-M   'P 1'
#
loop_
_entity.id
_entity.type
_entity.pdbx_description
1 polymer ?
#
loop_
_entity_poly.entity_id
_entity_poly.type
_entity_poly.pdbx_seq_one_letter_code
_entity_poly.pdbx_strand_id
1 'polypeptide(L)'
;MALTTLGNTAFSTSAVVSATIKDSAVVYNKLDANTAHTDRNQSFSVGQRGTISALGVQTSTVTLDMNTANHFSLTANGNITLANPSNITAGQGGSIVITANGSYTTSFGSQWRFATGTAPTMSTVAGKQDRLDYYVASSNTIHTVATID
;
A
#
# COMPACT_ATOMS: atom_id res chain seq x y z
N MET A 1 12.15 -31.51 -39.56
CA MET A 1 12.98 -31.52 -38.34
C MET A 1 12.06 -31.99 -37.19
N ALA A 2 12.36 -33.18 -36.64
CA ALA A 2 11.52 -33.73 -35.56
C ALA A 2 11.72 -32.91 -34.28
N LEU A 3 10.62 -32.46 -33.67
CA LEU A 3 10.64 -31.85 -32.34
C LEU A 3 10.97 -32.96 -31.31
N THR A 4 12.16 -32.92 -30.75
CA THR A 4 12.51 -33.80 -29.64
C THR A 4 11.74 -33.36 -28.41
N THR A 5 10.80 -34.16 -27.94
CA THR A 5 10.10 -33.96 -26.69
C THR A 5 11.11 -34.23 -25.57
N LEU A 6 11.55 -33.17 -24.88
CA LEU A 6 12.40 -33.32 -23.70
C LEU A 6 11.54 -33.84 -22.53
N GLY A 7 11.96 -34.96 -21.96
CA GLY A 7 11.32 -35.55 -20.78
C GLY A 7 11.41 -34.60 -19.57
N ASN A 8 10.55 -34.81 -18.58
CA ASN A 8 10.42 -33.98 -17.37
C ASN A 8 11.72 -33.81 -16.55
N THR A 9 12.73 -34.64 -16.79
CA THR A 9 14.05 -34.61 -16.14
C THR A 9 15.14 -33.89 -16.95
N ALA A 10 14.79 -33.36 -18.14
CA ALA A 10 15.77 -32.78 -19.07
C ALA A 10 16.24 -31.39 -18.71
N PHE A 11 15.57 -30.73 -17.75
CA PHE A 11 15.95 -29.39 -17.28
C PHE A 11 16.54 -29.44 -15.88
N SER A 12 17.75 -28.92 -15.72
CA SER A 12 18.27 -28.58 -14.40
C SER A 12 17.51 -27.38 -13.86
N THR A 13 17.56 -27.14 -12.55
CA THR A 13 16.89 -26.01 -11.89
C THR A 13 17.26 -24.64 -12.45
N SER A 14 18.34 -24.52 -13.22
CA SER A 14 18.82 -23.28 -13.84
C SER A 14 18.79 -23.31 -15.38
N ALA A 15 18.18 -24.35 -15.99
CA ALA A 15 18.23 -24.53 -17.45
C ALA A 15 17.30 -23.60 -18.22
N VAL A 16 16.28 -23.04 -17.56
CA VAL A 16 15.34 -22.08 -18.16
C VAL A 16 15.56 -20.72 -17.53
N VAL A 17 16.21 -19.84 -18.26
CA VAL A 17 16.41 -18.43 -17.87
C VAL A 17 15.47 -17.53 -18.67
N SER A 18 15.22 -16.33 -18.19
CA SER A 18 14.30 -15.36 -18.84
C SER A 18 14.62 -15.15 -20.33
N ALA A 19 15.90 -15.16 -20.71
CA ALA A 19 16.33 -15.00 -22.09
C ALA A 19 15.94 -16.18 -23.02
N THR A 20 15.58 -17.35 -22.47
CA THR A 20 15.16 -18.54 -23.24
C THR A 20 13.63 -18.63 -23.41
N ILE A 21 12.87 -17.82 -22.67
CA ILE A 21 11.42 -17.75 -22.77
C ILE A 21 11.09 -16.55 -23.66
N LYS A 22 10.55 -16.82 -24.85
CA LYS A 22 10.06 -15.74 -25.73
C LYS A 22 8.88 -15.01 -25.08
N ASP A 23 8.76 -13.71 -25.34
CA ASP A 23 7.60 -12.93 -24.95
C ASP A 23 6.30 -13.62 -25.36
N SER A 24 5.35 -13.65 -24.46
CA SER A 24 4.06 -14.35 -24.65
C SER A 24 4.13 -15.87 -24.74
N ALA A 25 5.28 -16.52 -24.55
CA ALA A 25 5.40 -17.98 -24.58
C ALA A 25 4.72 -18.67 -23.37
N VAL A 26 4.65 -17.99 -22.25
CA VAL A 26 3.91 -18.43 -21.06
C VAL A 26 2.59 -17.64 -20.99
N VAL A 27 1.55 -18.22 -21.58
CA VAL A 27 0.19 -17.67 -21.54
C VAL A 27 -0.55 -18.16 -20.28
N TYR A 28 -1.61 -17.48 -19.87
CA TYR A 28 -2.31 -17.74 -18.62
C TYR A 28 -2.74 -19.20 -18.40
N ASN A 29 -3.11 -19.91 -19.48
CA ASN A 29 -3.51 -21.32 -19.40
C ASN A 29 -2.34 -22.28 -19.13
N LYS A 30 -1.13 -21.76 -19.08
CA LYS A 30 0.10 -22.48 -18.67
C LYS A 30 0.50 -22.16 -17.24
N LEU A 31 -0.19 -21.23 -16.60
CA LEU A 31 0.01 -20.86 -15.20
C LEU A 31 -0.96 -21.62 -14.32
N ASP A 32 -0.54 -21.94 -13.12
CA ASP A 32 -1.40 -22.55 -12.09
C ASP A 32 -2.59 -21.65 -11.78
N ALA A 33 -3.73 -22.24 -11.41
CA ALA A 33 -4.94 -21.52 -10.99
C ALA A 33 -4.70 -20.59 -9.78
N ASN A 34 -3.64 -20.83 -9.01
CA ASN A 34 -3.25 -20.00 -7.86
C ASN A 34 -2.32 -18.83 -8.23
N THR A 35 -1.92 -18.70 -9.51
CA THR A 35 -1.11 -17.59 -9.95
C THR A 35 -1.96 -16.32 -10.04
N ALA A 36 -1.50 -15.24 -9.39
CA ALA A 36 -2.17 -13.95 -9.49
C ALA A 36 -2.04 -13.36 -10.90
N HIS A 37 -3.16 -12.95 -11.48
CA HIS A 37 -3.23 -12.29 -12.78
C HIS A 37 -3.66 -10.84 -12.60
N THR A 38 -3.13 -9.95 -13.42
CA THR A 38 -3.44 -8.51 -13.34
C THR A 38 -4.59 -8.09 -14.27
N ASP A 39 -5.01 -8.96 -15.17
CA ASP A 39 -5.93 -8.65 -16.28
C ASP A 39 -7.30 -9.35 -16.19
N ARG A 40 -7.61 -9.99 -15.05
CA ARG A 40 -8.87 -10.71 -14.85
C ARG A 40 -9.34 -10.73 -13.41
N ASN A 41 -10.63 -10.97 -13.23
CA ASN A 41 -11.21 -11.16 -11.91
C ASN A 41 -10.67 -12.44 -11.26
N GLN A 42 -10.24 -12.31 -10.00
CA GLN A 42 -9.76 -13.42 -9.19
C GLN A 42 -10.42 -13.40 -7.81
N SER A 43 -10.70 -14.60 -7.28
CA SER A 43 -11.14 -14.77 -5.90
C SER A 43 -10.02 -15.44 -5.11
N PHE A 44 -9.70 -14.86 -3.97
CA PHE A 44 -8.74 -15.42 -3.03
C PHE A 44 -9.49 -16.08 -1.88
N SER A 45 -9.24 -17.37 -1.66
CA SER A 45 -9.90 -18.15 -0.61
C SER A 45 -9.38 -17.85 0.80
N VAL A 46 -8.26 -17.14 0.90
CA VAL A 46 -7.66 -16.68 2.17
C VAL A 46 -7.50 -15.16 2.17
N GLY A 47 -7.47 -14.57 3.37
CA GLY A 47 -7.32 -13.12 3.51
C GLY A 47 -6.02 -12.62 2.90
N GLN A 48 -6.11 -11.59 2.06
CA GLN A 48 -4.96 -10.88 1.52
C GLN A 48 -4.53 -9.81 2.51
N ARG A 49 -3.23 -9.72 2.79
CA ARG A 49 -2.65 -8.78 3.77
C ARG A 49 -1.68 -7.86 3.06
N GLY A 50 -1.94 -6.56 3.17
CA GLY A 50 -0.96 -5.55 2.78
C GLY A 50 0.14 -5.40 3.84
N THR A 51 1.35 -5.10 3.41
CA THR A 51 2.45 -4.74 4.32
C THR A 51 2.17 -3.37 4.95
N ILE A 52 2.46 -3.23 6.25
CA ILE A 52 2.41 -1.95 6.94
C ILE A 52 3.81 -1.31 6.90
N SER A 53 3.93 -0.11 6.36
CA SER A 53 5.14 0.70 6.46
C SER A 53 5.14 1.41 7.81
N ALA A 54 5.99 0.95 8.73
CA ALA A 54 6.14 1.54 10.06
C ALA A 54 7.15 2.69 10.01
N LEU A 55 6.67 3.93 10.21
CA LEU A 55 7.50 5.14 10.20
C LEU A 55 8.15 5.43 11.55
N GLY A 56 7.78 4.70 12.59
CA GLY A 56 8.30 4.90 13.93
C GLY A 56 7.83 6.21 14.58
N VAL A 57 8.66 6.79 15.44
CA VAL A 57 8.36 8.02 16.18
C VAL A 57 8.58 9.24 15.31
N GLN A 58 7.60 10.14 15.25
CA GLN A 58 7.61 11.35 14.45
C GLN A 58 7.40 12.59 15.33
N THR A 59 8.14 13.66 15.05
CA THR A 59 8.11 14.90 15.86
C THR A 59 7.86 16.16 15.03
N SER A 60 7.73 16.02 13.69
CA SER A 60 7.61 17.16 12.78
C SER A 60 6.84 16.77 11.50
N THR A 61 7.28 17.22 10.35
CA THR A 61 6.66 16.89 9.05
C THR A 61 6.88 15.42 8.66
N VAL A 62 5.80 14.75 8.30
CA VAL A 62 5.77 13.36 7.85
C VAL A 62 5.30 13.34 6.39
N THR A 63 6.13 12.83 5.49
CA THR A 63 5.76 12.60 4.09
C THR A 63 5.68 11.10 3.83
N LEU A 64 4.49 10.62 3.51
CA LEU A 64 4.29 9.22 3.13
C LEU A 64 4.75 9.01 1.68
N ASP A 65 5.50 7.95 1.43
CA ASP A 65 5.73 7.46 0.08
C ASP A 65 4.72 6.36 -0.25
N MET A 66 3.71 6.70 -1.05
CA MET A 66 2.61 5.80 -1.40
C MET A 66 3.04 4.63 -2.28
N ASN A 67 4.25 4.67 -2.82
CA ASN A 67 4.81 3.54 -3.58
C ASN A 67 5.34 2.41 -2.66
N THR A 68 5.51 2.67 -1.36
CA THR A 68 6.07 1.69 -0.42
C THR A 68 5.03 0.76 0.18
N ALA A 69 3.82 1.24 0.44
CA ALA A 69 2.74 0.46 1.05
C ALA A 69 1.37 1.14 0.88
N ASN A 70 0.30 0.39 1.15
CA ASN A 70 -1.05 0.93 1.30
C ASN A 70 -1.41 1.21 2.77
N HIS A 71 -0.65 0.66 3.69
CA HIS A 71 -0.90 0.83 5.12
C HIS A 71 0.34 1.41 5.80
N PHE A 72 0.12 2.40 6.65
CA PHE A 72 1.19 3.09 7.37
C PHE A 72 0.88 3.13 8.86
N SER A 73 1.93 3.19 9.68
CA SER A 73 1.80 3.44 11.11
C SER A 73 2.90 4.39 11.59
N LEU A 74 2.55 5.24 12.54
CA LEU A 74 3.50 6.15 13.18
C LEU A 74 3.08 6.45 14.62
N THR A 75 4.03 6.95 15.40
CA THR A 75 3.78 7.47 16.76
C THR A 75 4.09 8.97 16.75
N ALA A 76 3.11 9.79 17.08
CA ALA A 76 3.29 11.23 17.21
C ALA A 76 3.91 11.55 18.57
N ASN A 77 5.13 12.09 18.59
CA ASN A 77 5.85 12.57 19.78
C ASN A 77 6.24 14.04 19.64
N GLY A 78 5.38 14.82 19.08
CA GLY A 78 5.46 16.26 18.81
C GLY A 78 4.31 16.69 17.92
N ASN A 79 4.18 17.98 17.68
CA ASN A 79 3.25 18.49 16.67
C ASN A 79 3.71 18.01 15.30
N ILE A 80 2.88 17.22 14.63
CA ILE A 80 3.20 16.68 13.30
C ILE A 80 2.35 17.33 12.21
N THR A 81 2.92 17.38 11.01
CA THR A 81 2.18 17.68 9.79
C THR A 81 2.25 16.47 8.87
N LEU A 82 1.11 15.83 8.64
CA LEU A 82 1.00 14.84 7.57
C LEU A 82 0.98 15.59 6.23
N ALA A 83 2.16 15.73 5.64
CA ALA A 83 2.34 16.47 4.39
C ALA A 83 1.63 15.82 3.21
N ASN A 84 1.62 16.48 2.07
CA ASN A 84 1.18 15.85 0.83
C ASN A 84 2.10 14.66 0.52
N PRO A 85 1.56 13.46 0.30
CA PRO A 85 2.37 12.28 0.03
C PRO A 85 3.11 12.38 -1.30
N SER A 86 4.18 11.61 -1.44
CA SER A 86 4.83 11.36 -2.72
C SER A 86 4.30 10.11 -3.40
N ASN A 87 4.52 9.99 -4.72
CA ASN A 87 4.22 8.82 -5.54
C ASN A 87 2.75 8.35 -5.46
N ILE A 88 1.81 9.30 -5.34
CA ILE A 88 0.38 8.99 -5.28
C ILE A 88 -0.13 8.54 -6.65
N THR A 89 -0.93 7.47 -6.66
CA THR A 89 -1.57 6.94 -7.86
C THR A 89 -3.08 6.83 -7.64
N ALA A 90 -3.86 7.37 -8.58
CA ALA A 90 -5.32 7.28 -8.50
C ALA A 90 -5.81 5.83 -8.42
N GLY A 91 -6.81 5.58 -7.58
CA GLY A 91 -7.34 4.26 -7.30
C GLY A 91 -6.68 3.53 -6.13
N GLN A 92 -5.56 4.05 -5.60
CA GLN A 92 -4.93 3.50 -4.40
C GLN A 92 -5.78 3.80 -3.16
N GLY A 93 -5.94 2.81 -2.30
CA GLY A 93 -6.60 2.97 -1.00
C GLY A 93 -5.82 2.28 0.11
N GLY A 94 -6.02 2.72 1.33
CA GLY A 94 -5.34 2.15 2.48
C GLY A 94 -5.69 2.83 3.79
N SER A 95 -4.82 2.68 4.78
CA SER A 95 -5.01 3.26 6.11
C SER A 95 -3.71 3.75 6.74
N ILE A 96 -3.83 4.72 7.62
CA ILE A 96 -2.75 5.27 8.42
C ILE A 96 -3.17 5.19 9.88
N VAL A 97 -2.39 4.52 10.71
CA VAL A 97 -2.59 4.48 12.16
C VAL A 97 -1.62 5.46 12.81
N ILE A 98 -2.16 6.39 13.58
CA ILE A 98 -1.39 7.39 14.33
C ILE A 98 -1.58 7.12 15.81
N THR A 99 -0.52 6.72 16.50
CA THR A 99 -0.52 6.56 17.96
C THR A 99 -0.11 7.87 18.61
N ALA A 100 -0.94 8.41 19.48
CA ALA A 100 -0.60 9.58 20.28
C ALA A 100 0.41 9.20 21.38
N ASN A 101 1.42 10.02 21.60
CA ASN A 101 2.36 9.87 22.72
C ASN A 101 2.41 11.14 23.60
N GLY A 102 1.31 11.86 23.65
CA GLY A 102 1.16 13.10 24.43
C GLY A 102 0.20 14.07 23.76
N SER A 103 0.09 15.27 24.33
CA SER A 103 -0.82 16.31 23.87
C SER A 103 -0.20 17.08 22.68
N TYR A 104 -0.21 16.47 21.51
CA TYR A 104 0.32 17.06 20.28
C TYR A 104 -0.78 17.26 19.23
N THR A 105 -0.58 18.20 18.32
CA THR A 105 -1.49 18.46 17.22
C THR A 105 -1.04 17.74 15.95
N THR A 106 -2.01 17.28 15.14
CA THR A 106 -1.78 16.77 13.80
C THR A 106 -2.40 17.73 12.77
N SER A 107 -1.58 18.23 11.88
CA SER A 107 -1.99 19.06 10.73
C SER A 107 -1.88 18.23 9.43
N PHE A 108 -2.54 18.71 8.39
CA PHE A 108 -2.61 17.98 7.12
C PHE A 108 -2.24 18.89 5.94
N GLY A 109 -1.55 18.31 4.97
CA GLY A 109 -1.26 18.95 3.69
C GLY A 109 -2.52 19.16 2.84
N SER A 110 -2.39 19.99 1.81
CA SER A 110 -3.54 20.48 1.02
C SER A 110 -4.21 19.41 0.13
N GLN A 111 -3.60 18.24 -0.05
CA GLN A 111 -4.18 17.15 -0.84
C GLN A 111 -5.17 16.28 -0.04
N TRP A 112 -5.09 16.31 1.29
CA TRP A 112 -5.99 15.57 2.18
C TRP A 112 -7.36 16.24 2.21
N ARG A 113 -8.41 15.49 1.89
CA ARG A 113 -9.81 15.94 1.87
C ARG A 113 -10.62 15.19 2.91
N PHE A 114 -11.19 15.91 3.83
CA PHE A 114 -12.04 15.38 4.89
C PHE A 114 -13.51 15.74 4.66
N ALA A 115 -14.42 15.01 5.31
CA ALA A 115 -15.83 15.32 5.29
C ALA A 115 -16.06 16.79 5.72
N THR A 116 -16.97 17.46 5.05
CA THR A 116 -17.27 18.88 5.28
C THR A 116 -16.10 19.86 5.07
N GLY A 117 -14.96 19.40 4.55
CA GLY A 117 -13.78 20.23 4.33
C GLY A 117 -12.95 20.54 5.57
N THR A 118 -13.30 19.95 6.72
CA THR A 118 -12.64 20.21 8.01
C THR A 118 -11.80 18.99 8.42
N ALA A 119 -10.52 19.20 8.72
CA ALA A 119 -9.66 18.17 9.25
C ALA A 119 -10.12 17.74 10.65
N PRO A 120 -10.03 16.43 10.97
CA PRO A 120 -10.41 15.93 12.30
C PRO A 120 -9.41 16.42 13.35
N THR A 121 -9.89 16.55 14.58
CA THR A 121 -9.03 16.67 15.75
C THR A 121 -8.60 15.28 16.17
N MET A 122 -7.31 15.02 16.13
CA MET A 122 -6.72 13.74 16.50
C MET A 122 -6.61 13.63 18.02
N SER A 123 -6.56 12.39 18.51
CA SER A 123 -6.39 12.08 19.94
C SER A 123 -5.07 12.63 20.47
N THR A 124 -5.12 13.15 21.70
CA THR A 124 -3.97 13.77 22.38
C THR A 124 -3.56 13.04 23.66
N VAL A 125 -4.20 11.93 23.96
CA VAL A 125 -3.91 11.10 25.14
C VAL A 125 -2.93 9.99 24.74
N ALA A 126 -1.84 9.87 25.47
CA ALA A 126 -0.81 8.85 25.21
C ALA A 126 -1.41 7.44 25.16
N GLY A 127 -1.03 6.67 24.13
CA GLY A 127 -1.50 5.32 23.87
C GLY A 127 -2.77 5.23 23.02
N LYS A 128 -3.51 6.32 22.81
CA LYS A 128 -4.66 6.35 21.91
C LYS A 128 -4.22 6.20 20.46
N GLN A 129 -5.04 5.51 19.66
CA GLN A 129 -4.73 5.21 18.27
C GLN A 129 -5.86 5.66 17.35
N ASP A 130 -5.59 6.66 16.57
CA ASP A 130 -6.50 7.12 15.54
C ASP A 130 -6.16 6.43 14.20
N ARG A 131 -7.18 6.17 13.41
CA ARG A 131 -7.02 5.60 12.06
C ARG A 131 -7.61 6.54 11.03
N LEU A 132 -6.82 6.81 10.01
CA LEU A 132 -7.25 7.49 8.79
C LEU A 132 -7.38 6.45 7.67
N ASP A 133 -8.58 6.24 7.16
CA ASP A 133 -8.81 5.45 5.95
C ASP A 133 -8.83 6.39 4.76
N TYR A 134 -8.09 6.07 3.69
CA TYR A 134 -7.94 6.96 2.55
C TYR A 134 -8.20 6.28 1.20
N TYR A 135 -8.63 7.11 0.24
CA TYR A 135 -8.73 6.77 -1.17
C TYR A 135 -8.16 7.89 -2.04
N VAL A 136 -7.22 7.56 -2.91
CA VAL A 136 -6.60 8.50 -3.85
C VAL A 136 -7.52 8.66 -5.06
N ALA A 137 -8.20 9.79 -5.14
CA ALA A 137 -9.11 10.09 -6.25
C ALA A 137 -8.37 10.62 -7.48
N SER A 138 -7.26 11.33 -7.29
CA SER A 138 -6.41 11.86 -8.37
C SER A 138 -4.99 12.10 -7.86
N SER A 139 -4.09 12.56 -8.73
CA SER A 139 -2.70 12.89 -8.38
C SER A 139 -2.54 14.03 -7.35
N ASN A 140 -3.64 14.68 -6.95
CA ASN A 140 -3.62 15.78 -5.98
C ASN A 140 -4.80 15.77 -5.01
N THR A 141 -5.58 14.69 -4.95
CA THR A 141 -6.80 14.61 -4.13
C THR A 141 -6.90 13.25 -3.45
N ILE A 142 -6.91 13.27 -2.12
CA ILE A 142 -6.99 12.08 -1.29
C ILE A 142 -8.20 12.27 -0.36
N HIS A 143 -9.25 11.50 -0.58
CA HIS A 143 -10.41 11.46 0.31
C HIS A 143 -10.07 10.64 1.56
N THR A 144 -10.41 11.19 2.72
CA THR A 144 -9.97 10.62 4.00
C THR A 144 -11.12 10.64 5.01
N VAL A 145 -11.26 9.52 5.71
CA VAL A 145 -12.18 9.36 6.84
C VAL A 145 -11.36 9.01 8.08
N ALA A 146 -11.65 9.65 9.19
CA ALA A 146 -10.97 9.41 10.46
C ALA A 146 -11.86 8.61 11.41
N THR A 147 -11.26 7.63 12.07
CA THR A 147 -11.79 6.95 13.26
C THR A 147 -10.92 7.40 14.44
N ILE A 148 -11.51 8.09 15.39
CA ILE A 148 -10.84 8.67 16.56
C ILE A 148 -11.11 7.78 17.77
N ASP A 149 -10.04 7.41 18.53
CA ASP A 149 -10.12 6.54 19.72
C ASP A 149 -10.46 7.31 20.99
#